data_a12dab7e1b89636dfdebd08bfba63036
#
_entry.id   a12dab7e1b89636dfdebd08bfba63036
#
_cell.length_a   1.000
_cell.length_b   1.000
_cell.length_c   1.000
_cell.angle_alpha   90.00
_cell.angle_beta   90.00
_cell.angle_gamma   90.00
#
_symmetry.space_group_name_H-M   'P 1'
#
loop_
_entity.id
_entity.type
_entity.pdbx_description
1 polymer ?
#
loop_
_entity_poly.entity_id
_entity_poly.type
_entity_poly.pdbx_seq_one_letter_code
_entity_poly.pdbx_strand_id
1 'polypeptide(L)'
;MYLDNYTQFSDNSEEIGYFRKISCTTRLNRPHISHKLMNQPSVCVTLRGRTSEEMISDAPKAMKMGADLLEVRLDFLWTTEEKIRTTKISDEGEKEKVEVLVSKLDFEEIDFQKEIEKISSSIEAPILMVCRPQEQGGFFPSSEDERFSVLRSAISANPSWIDLEIDIPAQEREELVSLAGGGQTQVIASFHSLEGVPSTSEITKDISEAQEMGDIVKACYSTSDRKDALRIFESALELKSTGHKYSLMGLGPGGDWARIHAPVLGQGLVFATTESGWHLAQQGRINASDLRMAWEVMEYS
;
A
#
# COMPACT_ATOMS: atom_id res chain seq x y z
N MET A 1 27.93 -7.38 -33.54
CA MET A 1 28.32 -6.45 -34.60
C MET A 1 27.16 -5.48 -34.76
N TYR A 2 27.09 -4.50 -33.87
CA TYR A 2 26.35 -3.21 -33.91
C TYR A 2 26.54 -2.54 -32.58
N LEU A 3 27.73 -2.00 -32.39
CA LEU A 3 28.08 -0.96 -31.42
C LEU A 3 28.88 0.03 -32.24
N ASP A 4 28.46 1.25 -32.16
CA ASP A 4 29.18 2.51 -32.44
C ASP A 4 28.28 3.47 -33.22
N ASN A 5 27.72 4.39 -32.47
CA ASN A 5 27.49 5.77 -32.91
C ASN A 5 26.93 6.58 -31.74
N TYR A 6 27.79 6.83 -30.72
CA TYR A 6 27.66 8.02 -29.91
C TYR A 6 28.52 9.11 -30.52
N THR A 7 27.92 9.91 -31.38
CA THR A 7 28.55 11.13 -31.91
C THR A 7 28.44 12.21 -30.84
N GLN A 8 29.58 12.80 -30.52
CA GLN A 8 29.76 13.97 -29.68
C GLN A 8 28.78 15.09 -30.05
N PHE A 9 28.02 15.58 -29.06
CA PHE A 9 27.33 16.86 -29.18
C PHE A 9 28.34 17.98 -28.96
N SER A 10 28.60 18.75 -30.03
CA SER A 10 29.32 20.00 -29.93
C SER A 10 28.41 21.08 -29.33
N ASP A 11 28.93 21.80 -28.35
CA ASP A 11 28.33 23.01 -27.76
C ASP A 11 28.07 24.05 -28.86
N ASN A 12 26.78 24.16 -29.25
CA ASN A 12 26.30 25.27 -30.07
C ASN A 12 25.04 25.85 -29.44
N SER A 13 25.23 26.99 -28.77
CA SER A 13 24.17 27.72 -28.05
C SER A 13 22.98 28.20 -28.93
N GLU A 14 23.06 28.08 -30.24
CA GLU A 14 22.00 28.45 -31.18
C GLU A 14 20.94 27.34 -31.34
N GLU A 15 21.26 26.07 -31.14
CA GLU A 15 20.28 24.97 -31.23
C GLU A 15 19.33 24.91 -30.04
N ILE A 16 19.74 25.39 -28.87
CA ILE A 16 18.89 25.44 -27.66
C ILE A 16 17.73 26.43 -27.86
N GLY A 17 17.94 27.48 -28.65
CA GLY A 17 16.91 28.43 -29.01
C GLY A 17 15.79 27.88 -29.90
N TYR A 18 16.12 26.90 -30.75
CA TYR A 18 15.18 26.29 -31.69
C TYR A 18 14.22 25.29 -31.00
N PHE A 19 14.75 24.51 -30.07
CA PHE A 19 13.92 23.57 -29.28
C PHE A 19 12.93 24.28 -28.35
N ARG A 20 13.28 25.43 -27.79
CA ARG A 20 12.37 26.25 -26.97
C ARG A 20 11.22 26.89 -27.78
N LYS A 21 11.41 27.13 -29.07
CA LYS A 21 10.37 27.69 -29.93
C LYS A 21 9.35 26.68 -30.42
N ILE A 22 9.71 25.40 -30.49
CA ILE A 22 8.80 24.33 -30.93
C ILE A 22 7.83 23.91 -29.80
N SER A 23 8.24 24.05 -28.54
CA SER A 23 7.40 23.65 -27.41
C SER A 23 6.25 24.64 -27.10
N CYS A 24 6.23 25.82 -27.74
CA CYS A 24 5.27 26.87 -27.35
C CYS A 24 4.14 27.14 -28.38
N THR A 25 4.07 26.46 -29.52
CA THR A 25 3.11 26.86 -30.57
C THR A 25 2.31 25.75 -31.25
N THR A 26 2.31 24.54 -30.76
CA THR A 26 1.39 23.52 -31.28
C THR A 26 0.63 22.85 -30.15
N ARG A 27 -0.37 23.54 -29.57
CA ARG A 27 -1.58 22.87 -29.14
C ARG A 27 -2.27 22.37 -30.40
N LEU A 28 -1.80 21.26 -30.94
CA LEU A 28 -2.57 20.47 -31.86
C LEU A 28 -3.82 20.02 -31.12
N ASN A 29 -4.97 20.43 -31.61
CA ASN A 29 -6.27 19.84 -31.31
C ASN A 29 -6.14 18.33 -31.61
N ARG A 30 -5.68 17.55 -30.64
CA ARG A 30 -5.87 16.11 -30.68
C ARG A 30 -7.36 15.87 -30.55
N PRO A 31 -7.98 15.09 -31.47
CA PRO A 31 -9.35 14.68 -31.25
C PRO A 31 -9.40 14.00 -29.90
N HIS A 32 -10.35 14.41 -29.04
CA HIS A 32 -10.73 13.69 -27.85
C HIS A 32 -11.14 12.27 -28.29
N ILE A 33 -10.18 11.36 -28.36
CA ILE A 33 -10.48 9.94 -28.29
C ILE A 33 -10.97 9.79 -26.85
N SER A 34 -12.27 9.56 -26.69
CA SER A 34 -12.83 9.12 -25.43
C SER A 34 -12.20 7.77 -25.10
N HIS A 35 -11.01 7.78 -24.51
CA HIS A 35 -10.49 6.62 -23.83
C HIS A 35 -11.52 6.31 -22.74
N LYS A 36 -12.22 5.20 -22.91
CA LYS A 36 -13.02 4.57 -21.89
C LYS A 36 -12.16 4.64 -20.62
N LEU A 37 -12.58 5.46 -19.66
CA LEU A 37 -11.88 5.63 -18.38
C LEU A 37 -11.58 4.23 -17.85
N MET A 38 -10.32 3.84 -17.85
CA MET A 38 -9.93 2.64 -17.12
C MET A 38 -10.26 2.96 -15.68
N ASN A 39 -11.07 2.12 -15.02
CA ASN A 39 -11.34 2.30 -13.59
C ASN A 39 -10.01 2.26 -12.87
N GLN A 40 -9.56 3.42 -12.41
CA GLN A 40 -8.34 3.50 -11.62
C GLN A 40 -8.53 2.71 -10.33
N PRO A 41 -7.51 1.98 -9.86
CA PRO A 41 -7.56 1.36 -8.55
C PRO A 41 -7.70 2.42 -7.45
N SER A 42 -8.43 2.10 -6.39
CA SER A 42 -8.46 2.94 -5.21
C SER A 42 -7.09 3.00 -4.54
N VAL A 43 -6.66 4.18 -4.11
CA VAL A 43 -5.41 4.36 -3.38
C VAL A 43 -5.69 4.32 -1.88
N CYS A 44 -5.20 3.28 -1.22
CA CYS A 44 -5.25 3.13 0.23
C CYS A 44 -3.95 3.65 0.85
N VAL A 45 -4.06 4.56 1.81
CA VAL A 45 -2.89 5.10 2.50
C VAL A 45 -2.88 4.66 3.95
N THR A 46 -1.79 4.01 4.36
CA THR A 46 -1.58 3.60 5.74
C THR A 46 -1.26 4.79 6.63
N LEU A 47 -2.07 5.02 7.65
CA LEU A 47 -1.80 5.99 8.71
C LEU A 47 -0.68 5.47 9.62
N ARG A 48 0.25 6.36 9.98
CA ARG A 48 1.49 5.98 10.67
C ARG A 48 1.44 6.15 12.18
N GLY A 49 0.40 6.83 12.69
CA GLY A 49 0.23 7.09 14.10
C GLY A 49 0.27 5.82 14.97
N ARG A 50 0.77 5.96 16.20
CA ARG A 50 0.78 4.92 17.23
C ARG A 50 -0.32 5.14 18.27
N THR A 51 -0.98 6.27 18.18
CA THR A 51 -2.16 6.62 18.99
C THR A 51 -3.31 7.00 18.09
N SER A 52 -4.54 6.97 18.59
CA SER A 52 -5.71 7.43 17.84
C SER A 52 -5.58 8.90 17.45
N GLU A 53 -5.03 9.75 18.33
CA GLU A 53 -4.80 11.18 18.07
C GLU A 53 -3.86 11.39 16.88
N GLU A 54 -2.76 10.64 16.83
CA GLU A 54 -1.80 10.72 15.71
C GLU A 54 -2.43 10.24 14.41
N MET A 55 -3.17 9.11 14.44
CA MET A 55 -3.87 8.59 13.25
C MET A 55 -4.90 9.60 12.73
N ILE A 56 -5.71 10.19 13.63
CA ILE A 56 -6.69 11.22 13.28
C ILE A 56 -5.99 12.45 12.69
N SER A 57 -4.86 12.86 13.26
CA SER A 57 -4.06 13.99 12.76
C SER A 57 -3.43 13.72 11.39
N ASP A 58 -3.07 12.48 11.08
CA ASP A 58 -2.48 12.07 9.81
C ASP A 58 -3.50 11.99 8.66
N ALA A 59 -4.76 11.72 8.97
CA ALA A 59 -5.82 11.48 7.99
C ALA A 59 -5.99 12.62 6.97
N PRO A 60 -6.09 13.91 7.35
CA PRO A 60 -6.23 15.01 6.38
C PRO A 60 -5.03 15.12 5.43
N LYS A 61 -3.81 14.82 5.90
CA LYS A 61 -2.61 14.82 5.07
C LYS A 61 -2.68 13.71 4.02
N ALA A 62 -3.05 12.50 4.41
CA ALA A 62 -3.18 11.37 3.50
C ALA A 62 -4.23 11.65 2.41
N MET A 63 -5.39 12.20 2.78
CA MET A 63 -6.44 12.59 1.83
C MET A 63 -5.95 13.64 0.84
N LYS A 64 -5.23 14.68 1.33
CA LYS A 64 -4.64 15.71 0.46
C LYS A 64 -3.61 15.16 -0.53
N MET A 65 -2.94 14.07 -0.17
CA MET A 65 -1.97 13.38 -1.03
C MET A 65 -2.62 12.43 -2.04
N GLY A 66 -3.94 12.33 -2.07
CA GLY A 66 -4.68 11.56 -3.08
C GLY A 66 -5.12 10.17 -2.61
N ALA A 67 -5.25 9.94 -1.29
CA ALA A 67 -5.89 8.74 -0.77
C ALA A 67 -7.39 8.73 -1.10
N ASP A 68 -7.94 7.56 -1.46
CA ASP A 68 -9.38 7.28 -1.53
C ASP A 68 -9.85 6.54 -0.28
N LEU A 69 -8.93 5.86 0.41
CA LEU A 69 -9.16 4.99 1.56
C LEU A 69 -8.00 5.16 2.55
N LEU A 70 -8.30 5.16 3.84
CA LEU A 70 -7.30 5.27 4.90
C LEU A 70 -7.17 3.93 5.64
N GLU A 71 -5.99 3.33 5.64
CA GLU A 71 -5.71 2.14 6.43
C GLU A 71 -5.33 2.52 7.85
N VAL A 72 -6.16 2.11 8.79
CA VAL A 72 -5.95 2.22 10.24
C VAL A 72 -5.40 0.90 10.76
N ARG A 73 -4.14 0.87 11.13
CA ARG A 73 -3.44 -0.28 11.71
C ARG A 73 -3.67 -0.28 13.23
N LEU A 74 -4.70 -1.01 13.67
CA LEU A 74 -5.05 -1.10 15.10
C LEU A 74 -3.93 -1.74 15.92
N ASP A 75 -3.18 -2.68 15.34
CA ASP A 75 -2.02 -3.29 15.99
C ASP A 75 -0.90 -2.29 16.33
N PHE A 76 -0.87 -1.11 15.71
CA PHE A 76 0.06 -0.03 16.05
C PHE A 76 -0.26 0.62 17.40
N LEU A 77 -1.50 0.55 17.88
CA LEU A 77 -1.88 1.11 19.17
C LEU A 77 -1.09 0.48 20.33
N TRP A 78 -0.64 -0.78 20.18
CA TRP A 78 0.20 -1.46 21.18
C TRP A 78 1.70 -1.26 20.95
N THR A 79 2.08 -0.13 20.35
CA THR A 79 3.49 0.19 20.13
C THR A 79 3.78 1.64 20.47
N THR A 80 5.03 1.89 20.86
CA THR A 80 5.59 3.25 20.98
C THR A 80 6.81 3.38 20.08
N GLU A 81 7.08 4.59 19.59
CA GLU A 81 8.28 4.89 18.81
C GLU A 81 9.16 5.90 19.55
N GLU A 82 10.43 5.55 19.72
CA GLU A 82 11.45 6.46 20.20
C GLU A 82 12.47 6.70 19.09
N LYS A 83 12.76 7.97 18.78
CA LYS A 83 13.78 8.35 17.80
C LYS A 83 15.11 8.60 18.51
N ILE A 84 16.04 7.66 18.38
CA ILE A 84 17.38 7.76 18.91
C ILE A 84 18.27 8.40 17.84
N ARG A 85 18.84 9.57 18.15
CA ARG A 85 19.81 10.22 17.29
C ARG A 85 21.21 9.77 17.71
N THR A 86 21.93 9.12 16.80
CA THR A 86 23.33 8.72 17.00
C THR A 86 24.20 9.43 15.99
N THR A 87 25.30 10.03 16.47
CA THR A 87 26.30 10.63 15.58
C THR A 87 27.34 9.57 15.24
N LYS A 88 27.46 9.16 13.98
CA LYS A 88 28.59 8.37 13.51
C LYS A 88 29.65 9.30 12.94
N ILE A 89 30.85 9.22 13.52
CA ILE A 89 32.03 9.89 12.99
C ILE A 89 32.69 8.95 11.98
N SER A 90 32.79 9.36 10.73
CA SER A 90 33.51 8.66 9.65
C SER A 90 34.59 9.58 9.08
N ASP A 91 35.51 9.02 8.29
CA ASP A 91 36.57 9.80 7.61
C ASP A 91 36.01 10.88 6.66
N GLU A 92 34.70 10.81 6.33
CA GLU A 92 33.99 11.81 5.51
C GLU A 92 33.25 12.88 6.35
N GLY A 93 33.39 12.86 7.70
CA GLY A 93 32.75 13.79 8.63
C GLY A 93 31.68 13.14 9.53
N GLU A 94 31.05 13.99 10.32
CA GLU A 94 29.95 13.59 11.21
C GLU A 94 28.66 13.40 10.40
N LYS A 95 28.08 12.19 10.46
CA LYS A 95 26.74 11.90 9.90
C LYS A 95 25.79 11.58 11.04
N GLU A 96 24.71 12.35 11.18
CA GLU A 96 23.61 11.99 12.07
C GLU A 96 22.87 10.77 11.51
N LYS A 97 22.72 9.73 12.32
CA LYS A 97 21.85 8.59 12.06
C LYS A 97 20.70 8.63 13.04
N VAL A 98 19.47 8.66 12.51
CA VAL A 98 18.27 8.52 13.31
C VAL A 98 17.86 7.04 13.26
N GLU A 99 17.87 6.39 14.41
CA GLU A 99 17.32 5.05 14.59
C GLU A 99 15.95 5.19 15.24
N VAL A 100 14.98 4.42 14.76
CA VAL A 100 13.65 4.35 15.35
C VAL A 100 13.58 3.05 16.14
N LEU A 101 13.44 3.16 17.44
CA LEU A 101 13.18 2.03 18.33
C LEU A 101 11.67 1.90 18.52
N VAL A 102 11.14 0.74 18.18
CA VAL A 102 9.73 0.40 18.41
C VAL A 102 9.67 -0.51 19.63
N SER A 103 8.95 -0.08 20.67
CA SER A 103 8.68 -0.88 21.86
C SER A 103 7.22 -1.34 21.86
N LYS A 104 6.95 -2.53 22.40
CA LYS A 104 5.60 -3.07 22.53
C LYS A 104 5.03 -2.73 23.91
N LEU A 105 3.73 -2.50 23.93
CA LEU A 105 2.90 -2.36 25.15
C LEU A 105 2.20 -3.68 25.42
N ASP A 106 1.80 -3.91 26.67
CA ASP A 106 0.97 -5.05 27.04
C ASP A 106 -0.48 -4.83 26.55
N PHE A 107 -1.22 -5.91 26.33
CA PHE A 107 -2.57 -5.83 25.77
C PHE A 107 -3.50 -4.97 26.62
N GLU A 108 -3.43 -5.10 27.94
CA GLU A 108 -4.26 -4.41 28.92
C GLU A 108 -3.98 -2.91 29.05
N GLU A 109 -2.88 -2.42 28.49
CA GLU A 109 -2.55 -0.99 28.52
C GLU A 109 -3.42 -0.15 27.59
N ILE A 110 -4.09 -0.79 26.63
CA ILE A 110 -4.90 -0.09 25.61
C ILE A 110 -6.38 -0.45 25.73
N ASP A 111 -7.20 0.54 25.99
CA ASP A 111 -8.65 0.45 25.83
C ASP A 111 -9.02 0.57 24.35
N PHE A 112 -8.85 -0.54 23.63
CA PHE A 112 -9.04 -0.57 22.17
C PHE A 112 -10.45 -0.19 21.73
N GLN A 113 -11.48 -0.47 22.55
CA GLN A 113 -12.86 -0.12 22.21
C GLN A 113 -13.02 1.40 22.13
N LYS A 114 -12.51 2.11 23.12
CA LYS A 114 -12.50 3.57 23.16
C LYS A 114 -11.68 4.18 22.03
N GLU A 115 -10.50 3.60 21.72
CA GLU A 115 -9.64 4.09 20.66
C GLU A 115 -10.29 3.89 19.27
N ILE A 116 -10.92 2.74 19.02
CA ILE A 116 -11.67 2.46 17.78
C ILE A 116 -12.84 3.42 17.61
N GLU A 117 -13.64 3.62 18.66
CA GLU A 117 -14.78 4.56 18.63
C GLU A 117 -14.32 6.00 18.33
N LYS A 118 -13.22 6.43 18.96
CA LYS A 118 -12.63 7.75 18.74
C LYS A 118 -12.15 7.93 17.29
N ILE A 119 -11.44 6.94 16.72
CA ILE A 119 -10.99 6.97 15.33
C ILE A 119 -12.19 7.05 14.39
N SER A 120 -13.17 6.14 14.55
CA SER A 120 -14.34 6.04 13.69
C SER A 120 -15.22 7.30 13.71
N SER A 121 -15.36 7.94 14.88
CA SER A 121 -16.16 9.15 15.01
C SER A 121 -15.45 10.42 14.54
N SER A 122 -14.12 10.40 14.43
CA SER A 122 -13.31 11.59 14.09
C SER A 122 -12.84 11.63 12.65
N ILE A 123 -12.77 10.50 11.93
CA ILE A 123 -12.34 10.43 10.53
C ILE A 123 -13.56 10.26 9.64
N GLU A 124 -13.87 11.29 8.84
CA GLU A 124 -14.99 11.27 7.89
C GLU A 124 -14.70 10.52 6.59
N ALA A 125 -13.42 10.30 6.26
CA ALA A 125 -13.00 9.58 5.06
C ALA A 125 -13.28 8.06 5.18
N PRO A 126 -13.40 7.32 4.05
CA PRO A 126 -13.48 5.87 4.09
C PRO A 126 -12.30 5.24 4.85
N ILE A 127 -12.58 4.31 5.75
CA ILE A 127 -11.58 3.65 6.60
C ILE A 127 -11.54 2.16 6.31
N LEU A 128 -10.33 1.63 6.19
CA LEU A 128 -9.99 0.21 6.28
C LEU A 128 -9.38 -0.04 7.67
N MET A 129 -10.03 -0.84 8.50
CA MET A 129 -9.46 -1.26 9.79
C MET A 129 -8.71 -2.58 9.66
N VAL A 130 -7.53 -2.64 10.29
CA VAL A 130 -6.62 -3.79 10.22
C VAL A 130 -6.02 -4.04 11.61
N CYS A 131 -6.06 -5.28 12.09
CA CYS A 131 -5.33 -5.72 13.27
C CYS A 131 -4.41 -6.87 12.91
N ARG A 132 -3.19 -6.55 12.44
CA ARG A 132 -2.25 -7.51 11.86
C ARG A 132 -1.56 -8.35 12.92
N PRO A 133 -1.56 -9.71 12.82
CA PRO A 133 -0.83 -10.58 13.70
C PRO A 133 0.68 -10.50 13.47
N GLN A 134 1.48 -10.91 14.47
CA GLN A 134 2.95 -10.83 14.40
C GLN A 134 3.52 -11.72 13.30
N GLU A 135 2.94 -12.89 13.07
CA GLU A 135 3.35 -13.87 12.08
C GLU A 135 3.29 -13.31 10.65
N GLN A 136 2.42 -12.32 10.43
CA GLN A 136 2.29 -11.61 9.16
C GLN A 136 2.87 -10.19 9.20
N GLY A 137 3.85 -9.94 10.07
CA GLY A 137 4.58 -8.67 10.16
C GLY A 137 3.82 -7.55 10.89
N GLY A 138 2.84 -7.88 11.73
CA GLY A 138 2.14 -6.96 12.62
C GLY A 138 2.80 -6.80 13.98
N PHE A 139 2.14 -6.04 14.84
CA PHE A 139 2.61 -5.73 16.19
C PHE A 139 1.64 -6.14 17.30
N PHE A 140 0.53 -6.78 16.96
CA PHE A 140 -0.45 -7.18 17.97
C PHE A 140 0.21 -8.05 19.06
N PRO A 141 0.10 -7.69 20.36
CA PRO A 141 0.98 -8.28 21.39
C PRO A 141 0.44 -9.56 22.02
N SER A 142 -0.80 -9.98 21.71
CA SER A 142 -1.50 -10.97 22.49
C SER A 142 -2.02 -12.15 21.67
N SER A 143 -2.92 -12.95 22.24
CA SER A 143 -3.49 -14.15 21.65
C SER A 143 -4.41 -13.85 20.45
N GLU A 144 -4.66 -14.85 19.61
CA GLU A 144 -5.61 -14.74 18.50
C GLU A 144 -7.05 -14.47 19.00
N ASP A 145 -7.46 -15.05 20.12
CA ASP A 145 -8.80 -14.81 20.68
C ASP A 145 -9.00 -13.33 21.05
N GLU A 146 -7.96 -12.71 21.64
CA GLU A 146 -7.97 -11.28 21.94
C GLU A 146 -7.93 -10.44 20.66
N ARG A 147 -7.16 -10.84 19.65
CA ARG A 147 -7.15 -10.18 18.34
C ARG A 147 -8.53 -10.23 17.67
N PHE A 148 -9.21 -11.36 17.74
CA PHE A 148 -10.57 -11.48 17.22
C PHE A 148 -11.57 -10.58 17.99
N SER A 149 -11.37 -10.37 19.28
CA SER A 149 -12.17 -9.40 20.03
C SER A 149 -11.99 -7.97 19.54
N VAL A 150 -10.74 -7.59 19.17
CA VAL A 150 -10.44 -6.30 18.55
C VAL A 150 -11.09 -6.19 17.16
N LEU A 151 -11.01 -7.24 16.34
CA LEU A 151 -11.65 -7.28 15.01
C LEU A 151 -13.19 -7.16 15.12
N ARG A 152 -13.83 -7.85 16.07
CA ARG A 152 -15.28 -7.68 16.32
C ARG A 152 -15.63 -6.25 16.71
N SER A 153 -14.84 -5.62 17.57
CA SER A 153 -15.04 -4.22 17.95
C SER A 153 -14.85 -3.29 16.74
N ALA A 154 -13.83 -3.53 15.94
CA ALA A 154 -13.57 -2.77 14.72
C ALA A 154 -14.73 -2.85 13.72
N ILE A 155 -15.26 -4.05 13.44
CA ILE A 155 -16.41 -4.27 12.58
C ILE A 155 -17.67 -3.57 13.15
N SER A 156 -17.87 -3.65 14.46
CA SER A 156 -19.02 -3.00 15.13
C SER A 156 -19.01 -1.48 15.02
N ALA A 157 -17.85 -0.87 14.80
CA ALA A 157 -17.71 0.55 14.50
C ALA A 157 -18.08 0.91 13.05
N ASN A 158 -18.49 -0.08 12.23
CA ASN A 158 -18.98 0.05 10.87
C ASN A 158 -18.02 0.80 9.91
N PRO A 159 -16.74 0.40 9.82
CA PRO A 159 -15.82 0.98 8.85
C PRO A 159 -16.22 0.63 7.42
N SER A 160 -15.70 1.33 6.41
CA SER A 160 -15.94 1.00 5.00
C SER A 160 -15.40 -0.39 4.65
N TRP A 161 -14.24 -0.76 5.23
CA TRP A 161 -13.54 -2.01 4.99
C TRP A 161 -12.94 -2.58 6.27
N ILE A 162 -12.86 -3.92 6.32
CA ILE A 162 -12.11 -4.68 7.34
C ILE A 162 -11.14 -5.64 6.63
N ASP A 163 -9.93 -5.77 7.13
CA ASP A 163 -8.92 -6.72 6.64
C ASP A 163 -8.98 -7.98 7.52
N LEU A 164 -9.28 -9.11 6.91
CA LEU A 164 -9.35 -10.43 7.56
C LEU A 164 -8.39 -11.38 6.84
N GLU A 165 -7.41 -11.89 7.55
CA GLU A 165 -6.45 -12.84 7.01
C GLU A 165 -7.15 -14.13 6.57
N ILE A 166 -6.66 -14.75 5.49
CA ILE A 166 -7.25 -15.98 4.95
C ILE A 166 -7.00 -17.22 5.83
N ASP A 167 -6.00 -17.16 6.71
CA ASP A 167 -5.60 -18.20 7.66
C ASP A 167 -6.31 -18.13 9.02
N ILE A 168 -7.19 -17.14 9.22
CA ILE A 168 -8.11 -17.14 10.38
C ILE A 168 -8.92 -18.45 10.35
N PRO A 169 -9.05 -19.17 11.49
CA PRO A 169 -9.84 -20.40 11.57
C PRO A 169 -11.24 -20.23 10.95
N ALA A 170 -11.67 -21.20 10.16
CA ALA A 170 -12.86 -21.07 9.30
C ALA A 170 -14.12 -20.62 10.06
N GLN A 171 -14.40 -21.21 11.23
CA GLN A 171 -15.55 -20.85 12.06
C GLN A 171 -15.50 -19.39 12.49
N GLU A 172 -14.35 -18.95 13.01
CA GLU A 172 -14.12 -17.58 13.49
C GLU A 172 -14.25 -16.57 12.34
N ARG A 173 -13.68 -16.93 11.19
CA ARG A 173 -13.74 -16.11 9.99
C ARG A 173 -15.16 -15.94 9.48
N GLU A 174 -15.97 -17.02 9.47
CA GLU A 174 -17.38 -16.98 9.08
C GLU A 174 -18.19 -16.05 10.00
N GLU A 175 -17.93 -16.08 11.32
CA GLU A 175 -18.56 -15.17 12.28
C GLU A 175 -18.20 -13.71 12.00
N LEU A 176 -16.91 -13.40 11.77
CA LEU A 176 -16.44 -12.05 11.46
C LEU A 176 -17.01 -11.53 10.13
N VAL A 177 -17.03 -12.35 9.09
CA VAL A 177 -17.61 -11.99 7.78
C VAL A 177 -19.13 -11.77 7.90
N SER A 178 -19.84 -12.61 8.65
CA SER A 178 -21.27 -12.43 8.92
C SER A 178 -21.56 -11.12 9.65
N LEU A 179 -20.72 -10.76 10.64
CA LEU A 179 -20.82 -9.51 11.36
C LEU A 179 -20.60 -8.30 10.44
N ALA A 180 -19.59 -8.36 9.57
CA ALA A 180 -19.28 -7.32 8.59
C ALA A 180 -20.45 -7.11 7.61
N GLY A 181 -21.02 -8.19 7.08
CA GLY A 181 -22.16 -8.15 6.17
C GLY A 181 -23.41 -7.53 6.77
N GLY A 182 -23.63 -7.69 8.08
CA GLY A 182 -24.73 -7.04 8.82
C GLY A 182 -24.60 -5.51 8.87
N GLY A 183 -23.37 -4.98 8.82
CA GLY A 183 -23.05 -3.56 8.90
C GLY A 183 -22.74 -2.86 7.55
N GLN A 184 -22.75 -3.57 6.43
CA GLN A 184 -22.29 -3.10 5.11
C GLN A 184 -20.75 -2.84 5.01
N THR A 185 -19.98 -3.38 5.92
CA THR A 185 -18.51 -3.35 5.87
C THR A 185 -18.01 -4.35 4.83
N GLN A 186 -17.23 -3.90 3.86
CA GLN A 186 -16.60 -4.78 2.88
C GLN A 186 -15.38 -5.49 3.47
N VAL A 187 -15.07 -6.69 2.97
CA VAL A 187 -14.00 -7.53 3.49
C VAL A 187 -12.84 -7.62 2.50
N ILE A 188 -11.64 -7.30 2.98
CA ILE A 188 -10.39 -7.66 2.30
C ILE A 188 -9.95 -9.02 2.84
N ALA A 189 -9.90 -10.04 1.98
CA ALA A 189 -9.25 -11.31 2.29
C ALA A 189 -7.73 -11.15 2.06
N SER A 190 -6.93 -11.14 3.12
CA SER A 190 -5.52 -10.80 3.00
C SER A 190 -4.58 -11.93 3.41
N PHE A 191 -3.40 -11.94 2.81
CA PHE A 191 -2.26 -12.73 3.30
C PHE A 191 -0.93 -12.05 2.99
N HIS A 192 0.08 -12.32 3.83
CA HIS A 192 1.41 -11.75 3.75
C HIS A 192 2.44 -12.86 3.89
N SER A 193 3.21 -13.11 2.84
CA SER A 193 4.33 -14.05 2.88
C SER A 193 5.64 -13.31 3.08
N LEU A 194 6.33 -13.61 4.18
CA LEU A 194 7.66 -13.08 4.49
C LEU A 194 8.77 -13.98 3.94
N GLU A 195 8.46 -15.19 3.47
CA GLU A 195 9.41 -16.20 3.01
C GLU A 195 9.88 -16.01 1.56
N GLY A 196 9.30 -15.04 0.84
CA GLY A 196 9.65 -14.74 -0.54
C GLY A 196 8.47 -14.79 -1.49
N VAL A 197 8.78 -14.82 -2.79
CA VAL A 197 7.78 -14.79 -3.88
C VAL A 197 7.69 -16.18 -4.51
N PRO A 198 6.52 -16.85 -4.44
CA PRO A 198 6.28 -18.14 -5.10
C PRO A 198 6.34 -18.04 -6.64
N SER A 199 6.07 -19.14 -7.33
CA SER A 199 5.90 -19.13 -8.77
C SER A 199 4.63 -18.36 -9.17
N THR A 200 4.61 -17.84 -10.41
CA THR A 200 3.43 -17.16 -10.98
C THR A 200 2.16 -18.01 -10.86
N SER A 201 2.26 -19.32 -11.12
CA SER A 201 1.14 -20.25 -11.03
C SER A 201 0.62 -20.46 -9.59
N GLU A 202 1.50 -20.44 -8.59
CA GLU A 202 1.11 -20.51 -7.19
C GLU A 202 0.41 -19.22 -6.76
N ILE A 203 0.97 -18.05 -7.09
CA ILE A 203 0.35 -16.75 -6.79
C ILE A 203 -1.04 -16.63 -7.39
N THR A 204 -1.20 -16.99 -8.68
CA THR A 204 -2.49 -16.90 -9.38
C THR A 204 -3.51 -17.88 -8.80
N LYS A 205 -3.06 -19.07 -8.40
CA LYS A 205 -3.89 -20.08 -7.72
C LYS A 205 -4.36 -19.56 -6.36
N ASP A 206 -3.43 -19.11 -5.50
CA ASP A 206 -3.74 -18.65 -4.14
C ASP A 206 -4.76 -17.49 -4.18
N ILE A 207 -4.58 -16.52 -5.07
CA ILE A 207 -5.50 -15.41 -5.25
C ILE A 207 -6.87 -15.89 -5.77
N SER A 208 -6.89 -16.85 -6.71
CA SER A 208 -8.14 -17.38 -7.25
C SER A 208 -8.93 -18.17 -6.21
N GLU A 209 -8.26 -18.98 -5.39
CA GLU A 209 -8.89 -19.75 -4.32
C GLU A 209 -9.45 -18.84 -3.20
N ALA A 210 -8.79 -17.69 -2.95
CA ALA A 210 -9.22 -16.73 -1.93
C ALA A 210 -10.38 -15.81 -2.38
N GLN A 211 -10.82 -15.83 -3.65
CA GLN A 211 -11.86 -14.91 -4.15
C GLN A 211 -13.20 -14.99 -3.38
N GLU A 212 -13.59 -16.17 -2.94
CA GLU A 212 -14.82 -16.37 -2.18
C GLU A 212 -14.70 -15.95 -0.71
N MET A 213 -13.48 -15.55 -0.28
CA MET A 213 -13.21 -15.20 1.10
C MET A 213 -13.40 -13.71 1.41
N GLY A 214 -13.62 -12.86 0.41
CA GLY A 214 -13.83 -11.42 0.62
C GLY A 214 -14.25 -10.72 -0.67
N ASP A 215 -14.52 -9.41 -0.56
CA ASP A 215 -14.87 -8.56 -1.70
C ASP A 215 -13.65 -8.26 -2.60
N ILE A 216 -12.45 -8.34 -2.03
CA ILE A 216 -11.16 -8.20 -2.72
C ILE A 216 -10.09 -9.05 -2.01
N VAL A 217 -9.20 -9.67 -2.78
CA VAL A 217 -8.05 -10.42 -2.24
C VAL A 217 -6.81 -9.54 -2.23
N LYS A 218 -6.14 -9.43 -1.08
CA LYS A 218 -4.87 -8.71 -0.92
C LYS A 218 -3.75 -9.68 -0.67
N ALA A 219 -2.77 -9.73 -1.55
CA ALA A 219 -1.59 -10.58 -1.43
C ALA A 219 -0.31 -9.73 -1.40
N CYS A 220 0.51 -9.95 -0.38
CA CYS A 220 1.79 -9.28 -0.20
C CYS A 220 2.91 -10.31 -0.08
N TYR A 221 3.96 -10.15 -0.88
CA TYR A 221 5.13 -11.04 -0.87
C TYR A 221 6.41 -10.26 -0.62
N SER A 222 7.30 -10.81 0.21
CA SER A 222 8.63 -10.22 0.41
C SER A 222 9.49 -10.45 -0.83
N THR A 223 9.97 -9.36 -1.46
CA THR A 223 10.86 -9.42 -2.62
C THR A 223 12.31 -9.26 -2.19
N SER A 224 13.18 -10.14 -2.62
CA SER A 224 14.63 -10.07 -2.38
C SER A 224 15.37 -9.38 -3.52
N ASP A 225 14.84 -9.45 -4.72
CA ASP A 225 15.39 -8.83 -5.91
C ASP A 225 14.30 -8.43 -6.93
N ARG A 226 14.74 -7.87 -8.05
CA ARG A 226 13.84 -7.45 -9.14
C ARG A 226 13.22 -8.61 -9.92
N LYS A 227 13.78 -9.82 -9.85
CA LYS A 227 13.18 -11.01 -10.50
C LYS A 227 11.93 -11.44 -9.75
N ASP A 228 11.95 -11.31 -8.42
CA ASP A 228 10.77 -11.51 -7.60
C ASP A 228 9.65 -10.53 -7.96
N ALA A 229 10.01 -9.26 -8.14
CA ALA A 229 9.06 -8.24 -8.56
C ALA A 229 8.48 -8.50 -9.96
N LEU A 230 9.27 -9.05 -10.90
CA LEU A 230 8.79 -9.44 -12.22
C LEU A 230 7.78 -10.59 -12.14
N ARG A 231 7.98 -11.59 -11.26
CA ARG A 231 6.98 -12.66 -11.05
C ARG A 231 5.66 -12.11 -10.53
N ILE A 232 5.70 -11.17 -9.58
CA ILE A 232 4.50 -10.47 -9.09
C ILE A 232 3.80 -9.75 -10.23
N PHE A 233 4.55 -9.07 -11.08
CA PHE A 233 4.02 -8.35 -12.22
C PHE A 233 3.37 -9.29 -13.25
N GLU A 234 4.02 -10.39 -13.58
CA GLU A 234 3.52 -11.43 -14.47
C GLU A 234 2.22 -12.06 -13.92
N SER A 235 2.20 -12.41 -12.62
CA SER A 235 1.00 -12.92 -11.96
C SER A 235 -0.17 -11.94 -12.02
N ALA A 236 0.08 -10.65 -11.80
CA ALA A 236 -0.94 -9.62 -11.91
C ALA A 236 -1.47 -9.49 -13.36
N LEU A 237 -0.59 -9.64 -14.36
CA LEU A 237 -0.98 -9.60 -15.77
C LEU A 237 -1.87 -10.81 -16.15
N GLU A 238 -1.59 -12.00 -15.63
CA GLU A 238 -2.42 -13.20 -15.81
C GLU A 238 -3.79 -13.02 -15.12
N LEU A 239 -3.80 -12.56 -13.87
CA LEU A 239 -5.02 -12.34 -13.08
C LEU A 239 -5.95 -11.31 -13.72
N LYS A 240 -5.44 -10.33 -14.44
CA LYS A 240 -6.25 -9.32 -15.13
C LYS A 240 -7.31 -9.94 -16.04
N SER A 241 -7.01 -11.07 -16.68
CA SER A 241 -7.93 -11.75 -17.61
C SER A 241 -9.03 -12.55 -16.91
N THR A 242 -8.91 -12.80 -15.60
CA THR A 242 -9.83 -13.66 -14.84
C THR A 242 -11.09 -12.95 -14.36
N GLY A 243 -11.06 -11.61 -14.28
CA GLY A 243 -12.12 -10.80 -13.67
C GLY A 243 -12.10 -10.78 -12.15
N HIS A 244 -11.09 -11.38 -11.53
CA HIS A 244 -10.89 -11.35 -10.07
C HIS A 244 -10.62 -9.93 -9.56
N LYS A 245 -11.07 -9.64 -8.36
CA LYS A 245 -10.75 -8.40 -7.66
C LYS A 245 -9.57 -8.66 -6.73
N TYR A 246 -8.46 -7.99 -6.97
CA TYR A 246 -7.24 -8.21 -6.20
C TYR A 246 -6.40 -6.95 -6.01
N SER A 247 -5.51 -7.03 -5.02
CA SER A 247 -4.41 -6.12 -4.74
C SER A 247 -3.16 -6.97 -4.51
N LEU A 248 -2.24 -6.99 -5.47
CA LEU A 248 -1.04 -7.82 -5.45
C LEU A 248 0.19 -6.92 -5.42
N MET A 249 1.06 -7.12 -4.43
CA MET A 249 2.22 -6.25 -4.26
C MET A 249 3.43 -6.95 -3.67
N GLY A 250 4.62 -6.39 -3.97
CA GLY A 250 5.88 -6.74 -3.35
C GLY A 250 6.22 -5.82 -2.17
N LEU A 251 6.98 -6.35 -1.22
CA LEU A 251 7.61 -5.64 -0.11
C LEU A 251 9.12 -5.84 -0.24
N GLY A 252 9.85 -4.80 -0.67
CA GLY A 252 11.27 -4.86 -0.97
C GLY A 252 11.60 -4.40 -2.38
N PRO A 253 12.80 -4.70 -2.92
CA PRO A 253 13.27 -4.19 -4.21
C PRO A 253 12.32 -4.49 -5.37
N GLY A 254 11.85 -3.45 -6.08
CA GLY A 254 10.93 -3.55 -7.21
C GLY A 254 9.46 -3.78 -6.83
N GLY A 255 9.13 -3.86 -5.55
CA GLY A 255 7.75 -4.04 -5.09
C GLY A 255 6.83 -2.85 -5.41
N ASP A 256 7.39 -1.69 -5.70
CA ASP A 256 6.70 -0.49 -6.18
C ASP A 256 6.19 -0.63 -7.63
N TRP A 257 6.77 -1.52 -8.45
CA TRP A 257 6.39 -1.66 -9.85
C TRP A 257 4.93 -2.08 -10.05
N ALA A 258 4.47 -3.07 -9.27
CA ALA A 258 3.08 -3.51 -9.33
C ALA A 258 2.10 -2.40 -8.89
N ARG A 259 2.54 -1.48 -8.00
CA ARG A 259 1.75 -0.33 -7.57
C ARG A 259 1.67 0.73 -8.66
N ILE A 260 2.80 1.09 -9.26
CA ILE A 260 2.86 2.09 -10.34
C ILE A 260 2.04 1.64 -11.55
N HIS A 261 2.07 0.36 -11.88
CA HIS A 261 1.37 -0.19 -13.04
C HIS A 261 0.00 -0.81 -12.72
N ALA A 262 -0.50 -0.63 -11.50
CA ALA A 262 -1.76 -1.21 -11.06
C ALA A 262 -2.97 -0.95 -11.99
N PRO A 263 -3.14 0.25 -12.60
CA PRO A 263 -4.25 0.49 -13.53
C PRO A 263 -4.21 -0.44 -14.75
N VAL A 264 -3.03 -0.61 -15.36
CA VAL A 264 -2.89 -1.49 -16.54
C VAL A 264 -2.88 -2.97 -16.18
N LEU A 265 -2.55 -3.31 -14.94
CA LEU A 265 -2.62 -4.68 -14.42
C LEU A 265 -4.03 -5.06 -13.97
N GLY A 266 -4.98 -4.12 -13.88
CA GLY A 266 -6.37 -4.40 -13.49
C GLY A 266 -6.57 -4.60 -12.00
N GLN A 267 -5.67 -4.10 -11.16
CA GLN A 267 -5.82 -4.15 -9.71
C GLN A 267 -6.96 -3.24 -9.24
N GLY A 268 -7.70 -3.64 -8.22
CA GLY A 268 -8.80 -2.84 -7.65
C GLY A 268 -8.37 -1.90 -6.53
N LEU A 269 -7.25 -2.18 -5.88
CA LEU A 269 -6.76 -1.45 -4.70
C LEU A 269 -5.23 -1.41 -4.71
N VAL A 270 -4.65 -0.29 -4.31
CA VAL A 270 -3.20 -0.10 -4.19
C VAL A 270 -2.86 0.58 -2.87
N PHE A 271 -1.84 0.08 -2.19
CA PHE A 271 -1.36 0.65 -0.94
C PHE A 271 -0.21 1.63 -1.17
N ALA A 272 -0.32 2.81 -0.59
CA ALA A 272 0.67 3.88 -0.65
C ALA A 272 0.98 4.44 0.75
N THR A 273 1.88 5.41 0.84
CA THR A 273 2.30 6.02 2.10
C THR A 273 2.29 7.55 2.00
N THR A 274 2.26 8.23 3.16
CA THR A 274 2.52 9.67 3.26
C THR A 274 4.01 10.01 3.40
N GLU A 275 4.88 9.02 3.55
CA GLU A 275 6.33 9.22 3.62
C GLU A 275 6.90 9.62 2.27
N SER A 276 8.03 10.31 2.29
CA SER A 276 8.78 10.71 1.11
C SER A 276 10.25 10.31 1.27
N GLY A 277 10.90 10.03 0.16
CA GLY A 277 12.32 9.74 0.13
C GLY A 277 12.69 8.53 -0.73
N TRP A 278 13.94 8.52 -1.19
CA TRP A 278 14.47 7.49 -2.08
C TRP A 278 14.47 6.06 -1.50
N HIS A 279 14.46 5.94 -0.16
CA HIS A 279 14.43 4.65 0.53
C HIS A 279 13.12 3.88 0.30
N LEU A 280 12.03 4.56 -0.07
CA LEU A 280 10.73 3.92 -0.32
C LEU A 280 10.81 2.87 -1.43
N ALA A 281 11.50 3.19 -2.53
CA ALA A 281 11.66 2.26 -3.64
C ALA A 281 12.41 0.97 -3.23
N GLN A 282 13.39 1.08 -2.30
CA GLN A 282 14.08 -0.08 -1.75
C GLN A 282 13.18 -0.95 -0.88
N GLN A 283 12.14 -0.35 -0.30
CA GLN A 283 11.12 -1.04 0.50
C GLN A 283 9.92 -1.50 -0.35
N GLY A 284 9.95 -1.27 -1.67
CA GLY A 284 8.83 -1.56 -2.55
C GLY A 284 7.62 -0.66 -2.31
N ARG A 285 7.81 0.51 -1.70
CA ARG A 285 6.75 1.45 -1.30
C ARG A 285 6.77 2.69 -2.19
N ILE A 286 5.67 3.39 -2.27
CA ILE A 286 5.53 4.62 -3.02
C ILE A 286 4.68 5.64 -2.25
N ASN A 287 5.03 6.90 -2.38
CA ASN A 287 4.24 8.00 -1.85
C ASN A 287 2.93 8.17 -2.66
N ALA A 288 1.82 8.49 -2.00
CA ALA A 288 0.53 8.60 -2.66
C ALA A 288 0.50 9.69 -3.75
N SER A 289 1.12 10.85 -3.49
CA SER A 289 1.19 11.93 -4.50
C SER A 289 2.05 11.53 -5.70
N ASP A 290 3.17 10.84 -5.46
CA ASP A 290 4.07 10.37 -6.52
C ASP A 290 3.37 9.29 -7.36
N LEU A 291 2.59 8.41 -6.74
CA LEU A 291 1.78 7.40 -7.42
C LEU A 291 0.74 8.04 -8.35
N ARG A 292 -0.03 9.02 -7.85
CA ARG A 292 -1.01 9.76 -8.66
C ARG A 292 -0.35 10.49 -9.83
N MET A 293 0.78 11.14 -9.56
CA MET A 293 1.57 11.82 -10.61
C MET A 293 2.08 10.82 -11.66
N ALA A 294 2.59 9.65 -11.24
CA ALA A 294 3.03 8.61 -12.17
C ALA A 294 1.89 8.16 -13.08
N TRP A 295 0.69 7.93 -12.55
CA TRP A 295 -0.48 7.55 -13.34
C TRP A 295 -0.91 8.63 -14.34
N GLU A 296 -0.83 9.91 -13.94
CA GLU A 296 -1.11 11.04 -14.83
C GLU A 296 -0.09 11.11 -15.98
N VAL A 297 1.21 11.03 -15.66
CA VAL A 297 2.30 11.07 -16.68
C VAL A 297 2.25 9.89 -17.64
N MET A 298 1.86 8.70 -17.15
CA MET A 298 1.72 7.49 -17.95
C MET A 298 0.38 7.41 -18.69
N GLU A 299 -0.48 8.42 -18.56
CA GLU A 299 -1.83 8.45 -19.16
C GLU A 299 -2.69 7.23 -18.75
N TYR A 300 -2.56 6.78 -17.51
CA TYR A 300 -3.40 5.71 -16.93
C TYR A 300 -4.73 6.23 -16.37
N SER A 301 -4.98 7.53 -16.47
CA SER A 301 -6.18 8.24 -16.01
C SER A 301 -7.20 8.47 -17.13
#